data_d7118372a69e50e4a6e48898a6e7bb61
#
_entry.id   d7118372a69e50e4a6e48898a6e7bb61
#
_cell.length_a   1.000
_cell.length_b   1.000
_cell.length_c   1.000
_cell.angle_alpha   90.00
_cell.angle_beta   90.00
_cell.angle_gamma   90.00
#
_symmetry.space_group_name_H-M   'P 1'
#
loop_
_entity.id
_entity.type
_entity.pdbx_description
1 polymer ?
#
loop_
_entity_poly.entity_id
_entity_poly.type
_entity_poly.pdbx_seq_one_letter_code
_entity_poly.pdbx_strand_id
1 'polypeptide(L)'
;YPAEKLTREHFLQTGWDVAIQNRLDALASNLNTALFAQGGLFLIPFILLGLWQIKNDLRVKISIAGWLILFVVMSVIFPFAGVRGSFHHAGAAFQPLWWAAAPLGLEALIAWARERGQFKDQFAPLVFHTVLIVLMFAFTVYLVDLRIVSTGWAQDDLIYATVEEKFQENGIGPMDVVIVRNPPGYYVRTGRSAILLPYGDESTVLSVADYYSAQYLVLEKTNSLGDLQDLYENPNGNPSFAYLGETDGAHLYHLVAASR
;
A
#
# COMPACT_ATOMS: atom_id res chain seq x y z
N TYR A 1 -14.20 -2.09 4.33
CA TYR A 1 -15.41 -1.49 4.94
C TYR A 1 -15.79 -0.28 4.09
N PRO A 2 -17.06 -0.16 3.64
CA PRO A 2 -17.54 1.09 3.08
C PRO A 2 -17.39 2.20 4.13
N ALA A 3 -16.73 3.30 3.78
CA ALA A 3 -16.37 4.36 4.73
C ALA A 3 -17.60 4.99 5.43
N GLU A 4 -18.75 4.96 4.80
CA GLU A 4 -20.03 5.48 5.30
C GLU A 4 -20.61 4.75 6.52
N LYS A 5 -20.10 3.55 6.85
CA LYS A 5 -20.66 2.69 7.90
C LYS A 5 -19.67 2.35 9.02
N LEU A 6 -18.66 3.16 9.27
CA LEU A 6 -17.71 2.99 10.40
C LEU A 6 -18.35 3.40 11.73
N THR A 7 -19.58 2.96 11.99
CA THR A 7 -20.26 3.16 13.27
C THR A 7 -20.11 1.94 14.17
N ARG A 8 -20.18 2.17 15.49
CA ARG A 8 -20.20 1.09 16.48
C ARG A 8 -21.36 0.10 16.21
N GLU A 9 -22.50 0.60 15.80
CA GLU A 9 -23.70 -0.21 15.51
C GLU A 9 -23.45 -1.14 14.34
N HIS A 10 -22.89 -0.63 13.24
CA HIS A 10 -22.54 -1.45 12.10
C HIS A 10 -21.48 -2.50 12.45
N PHE A 11 -20.46 -2.15 13.23
CA PHE A 11 -19.46 -3.10 13.73
C PHE A 11 -20.10 -4.24 14.55
N LEU A 12 -21.05 -3.92 15.41
CA LEU A 12 -21.76 -4.93 16.21
C LEU A 12 -22.70 -5.81 15.38
N GLN A 13 -23.22 -5.30 14.25
CA GLN A 13 -24.08 -6.04 13.32
C GLN A 13 -23.29 -6.95 12.36
N THR A 14 -21.99 -6.74 12.18
CA THR A 14 -21.15 -7.45 11.21
C THR A 14 -21.04 -8.96 11.49
N GLY A 15 -21.32 -9.41 12.72
CA GLY A 15 -21.22 -10.82 13.12
C GLY A 15 -19.80 -11.23 13.57
N TRP A 16 -19.75 -12.26 14.41
CA TRP A 16 -18.48 -12.75 14.98
C TRP A 16 -17.62 -13.51 13.95
N ASP A 17 -18.21 -14.17 13.01
CA ASP A 17 -17.56 -14.88 11.89
C ASP A 17 -16.74 -13.92 11.04
N VAL A 18 -17.31 -12.82 10.59
CA VAL A 18 -16.62 -11.79 9.82
C VAL A 18 -15.56 -11.09 10.68
N ALA A 19 -15.87 -10.82 11.94
CA ALA A 19 -14.91 -10.22 12.87
C ALA A 19 -13.67 -11.09 13.10
N ILE A 20 -13.83 -12.41 13.18
CA ILE A 20 -12.73 -13.37 13.31
C ILE A 20 -11.97 -13.47 12.00
N GLN A 21 -12.67 -13.61 10.87
CA GLN A 21 -12.04 -13.71 9.55
C GLN A 21 -11.14 -12.49 9.28
N ASN A 22 -11.62 -11.27 9.52
CA ASN A 22 -10.83 -10.06 9.36
C ASN A 22 -9.54 -10.05 10.19
N ARG A 23 -9.56 -10.64 11.40
CA ARG A 23 -8.37 -10.78 12.25
C ARG A 23 -7.39 -11.81 11.72
N LEU A 24 -7.88 -12.93 11.20
CA LEU A 24 -7.06 -13.95 10.58
C LEU A 24 -6.39 -13.42 9.31
N ASP A 25 -7.13 -12.68 8.49
CA ASP A 25 -6.60 -12.07 7.28
C ASP A 25 -5.56 -11.00 7.61
N ALA A 26 -5.81 -10.16 8.62
CA ALA A 26 -4.85 -9.18 9.10
C ALA A 26 -3.60 -9.85 9.68
N LEU A 27 -3.76 -10.92 10.47
CA LEU A 27 -2.64 -11.68 11.04
C LEU A 27 -1.79 -12.31 9.92
N ALA A 28 -2.42 -12.95 8.93
CA ALA A 28 -1.72 -13.56 7.80
C ALA A 28 -0.97 -12.49 6.96
N SER A 29 -1.62 -11.36 6.67
CA SER A 29 -1.02 -10.24 5.93
C SER A 29 0.15 -9.61 6.70
N ASN A 30 -0.01 -9.38 8.00
CA ASN A 30 1.03 -8.79 8.84
C ASN A 30 2.20 -9.76 9.05
N LEU A 31 1.93 -11.07 9.17
CA LEU A 31 2.98 -12.10 9.23
C LEU A 31 3.76 -12.17 7.92
N ASN A 32 3.08 -12.13 6.78
CA ASN A 32 3.71 -12.03 5.48
C ASN A 32 4.61 -10.79 5.38
N THR A 33 4.11 -9.63 5.82
CA THR A 33 4.89 -8.38 5.87
C THR A 33 6.13 -8.53 6.75
N ALA A 34 5.98 -9.12 7.95
CA ALA A 34 7.10 -9.36 8.87
C ALA A 34 8.18 -10.26 8.26
N LEU A 35 7.76 -11.35 7.59
CA LEU A 35 8.68 -12.33 7.02
C LEU A 35 9.38 -11.83 5.75
N PHE A 36 8.63 -11.26 4.82
CA PHE A 36 9.15 -10.91 3.49
C PHE A 36 9.65 -9.46 3.41
N ALA A 37 8.82 -8.49 3.81
CA ALA A 37 9.18 -7.08 3.66
C ALA A 37 10.13 -6.61 4.75
N GLN A 38 9.90 -6.96 6.01
CA GLN A 38 10.73 -6.52 7.13
C GLN A 38 11.90 -7.47 7.40
N GLY A 39 11.67 -8.78 7.34
CA GLY A 39 12.66 -9.81 7.63
C GLY A 39 13.54 -10.21 6.45
N GLY A 40 13.18 -9.82 5.22
CA GLY A 40 13.93 -10.21 4.01
C GLY A 40 14.06 -11.73 3.86
N LEU A 41 13.06 -12.49 4.26
CA LEU A 41 12.90 -13.94 4.24
C LEU A 41 14.13 -14.72 4.73
N PHE A 42 15.19 -14.81 3.93
CA PHE A 42 16.41 -15.58 4.25
C PHE A 42 17.35 -14.87 5.25
N LEU A 43 17.10 -13.60 5.60
CA LEU A 43 17.82 -12.93 6.70
C LEU A 43 17.30 -13.34 8.08
N ILE A 44 16.06 -13.86 8.19
CA ILE A 44 15.41 -14.13 9.47
C ILE A 44 16.27 -14.98 10.42
N PRO A 45 16.88 -16.10 10.01
CA PRO A 45 17.73 -16.88 10.91
C PRO A 45 18.89 -16.06 11.48
N PHE A 46 19.50 -15.21 10.65
CA PHE A 46 20.62 -14.36 11.06
C PHE A 46 20.14 -13.21 11.95
N ILE A 47 18.98 -12.61 11.67
CA ILE A 47 18.36 -11.60 12.54
C ILE A 47 18.12 -12.17 13.94
N LEU A 48 17.51 -13.37 14.03
CA LEU A 48 17.24 -14.02 15.31
C LEU A 48 18.51 -14.33 16.09
N LEU A 49 19.53 -14.86 15.43
CA LEU A 49 20.83 -15.12 16.05
C LEU A 49 21.50 -13.83 16.51
N GLY A 50 21.48 -12.79 15.68
CA GLY A 50 22.07 -11.50 16.02
C GLY A 50 21.35 -10.82 17.20
N LEU A 51 20.02 -10.81 17.20
CA LEU A 51 19.24 -10.32 18.34
C LEU A 51 19.53 -11.10 19.62
N TRP A 52 19.74 -12.41 19.50
CA TRP A 52 20.14 -13.22 20.64
C TRP A 52 21.50 -12.81 21.23
N GLN A 53 22.48 -12.41 20.36
CA GLN A 53 23.78 -11.91 20.82
C GLN A 53 23.66 -10.61 21.61
N ILE A 54 22.75 -9.71 21.20
CA ILE A 54 22.55 -8.39 21.80
C ILE A 54 21.32 -8.30 22.71
N LYS A 55 20.74 -9.43 23.10
CA LYS A 55 19.49 -9.52 23.88
C LYS A 55 19.50 -8.80 25.23
N ASN A 56 20.70 -8.53 25.77
CA ASN A 56 20.86 -7.85 27.06
C ASN A 56 20.78 -6.33 26.97
N ASP A 57 20.93 -5.76 25.76
CA ASP A 57 20.76 -4.32 25.53
C ASP A 57 19.29 -3.91 25.73
N LEU A 58 19.07 -2.91 26.59
CA LEU A 58 17.74 -2.41 26.90
C LEU A 58 17.03 -1.85 25.66
N ARG A 59 17.77 -1.20 24.77
CA ARG A 59 17.21 -0.64 23.53
C ARG A 59 16.65 -1.75 22.64
N VAL A 60 17.35 -2.88 22.55
CA VAL A 60 16.89 -4.06 21.80
C VAL A 60 15.63 -4.65 22.41
N LYS A 61 15.59 -4.79 23.73
CA LYS A 61 14.39 -5.29 24.44
C LYS A 61 13.17 -4.38 24.20
N ILE A 62 13.35 -3.06 24.32
CA ILE A 62 12.28 -2.09 24.08
C ILE A 62 11.81 -2.16 22.63
N SER A 63 12.73 -2.26 21.66
CA SER A 63 12.39 -2.35 20.25
C SER A 63 11.63 -3.64 19.91
N ILE A 64 12.07 -4.79 20.44
CA ILE A 64 11.35 -6.06 20.24
C ILE A 64 9.95 -5.99 20.89
N ALA A 65 9.84 -5.48 22.12
CA ALA A 65 8.56 -5.33 22.77
C ALA A 65 7.64 -4.38 22.01
N GLY A 66 8.14 -3.24 21.55
CA GLY A 66 7.38 -2.28 20.75
C GLY A 66 6.88 -2.89 19.44
N TRP A 67 7.73 -3.62 18.73
CA TRP A 67 7.35 -4.32 17.51
C TRP A 67 6.26 -5.39 17.76
N LEU A 68 6.40 -6.19 18.82
CA LEU A 68 5.41 -7.20 19.20
C LEU A 68 4.06 -6.57 19.57
N ILE A 69 4.08 -5.51 20.39
CA ILE A 69 2.87 -4.77 20.73
C ILE A 69 2.19 -4.25 19.46
N LEU A 70 2.95 -3.61 18.58
CA LEU A 70 2.43 -3.09 17.32
C LEU A 70 1.84 -4.20 16.44
N PHE A 71 2.54 -5.35 16.33
CA PHE A 71 2.06 -6.51 15.58
C PHE A 71 0.72 -7.01 16.12
N VAL A 72 0.60 -7.18 17.45
CA VAL A 72 -0.64 -7.63 18.08
C VAL A 72 -1.75 -6.61 17.91
N VAL A 73 -1.48 -5.34 18.18
CA VAL A 73 -2.47 -4.25 18.03
C VAL A 73 -3.01 -4.20 16.60
N MET A 74 -2.14 -4.24 15.58
CA MET A 74 -2.56 -4.15 14.17
C MET A 74 -3.14 -5.46 13.62
N SER A 75 -2.96 -6.58 14.30
CA SER A 75 -3.56 -7.85 13.88
C SER A 75 -4.89 -8.14 14.57
N VAL A 76 -5.04 -7.71 15.83
CA VAL A 76 -6.18 -8.10 16.68
C VAL A 76 -7.12 -6.94 16.98
N ILE A 77 -6.58 -5.78 17.38
CA ILE A 77 -7.39 -4.62 17.79
C ILE A 77 -7.84 -3.83 16.58
N PHE A 78 -6.91 -3.52 15.68
CA PHE A 78 -7.15 -2.82 14.42
C PHE A 78 -6.80 -3.73 13.24
N PRO A 79 -7.62 -4.76 12.94
CA PRO A 79 -7.32 -5.77 11.93
C PRO A 79 -7.41 -5.18 10.53
N PHE A 80 -6.33 -4.55 10.07
CA PHE A 80 -6.24 -3.97 8.74
C PHE A 80 -5.31 -4.84 7.88
N ALA A 81 -5.92 -5.65 7.02
CA ALA A 81 -5.19 -6.48 6.07
C ALA A 81 -4.87 -5.68 4.80
N GLY A 82 -3.63 -5.75 4.34
CA GLY A 82 -3.25 -5.19 3.04
C GLY A 82 -1.88 -4.52 3.02
N VAL A 83 -1.34 -4.38 1.81
CA VAL A 83 -0.02 -3.79 1.56
C VAL A 83 0.06 -2.32 2.03
N ARG A 84 -1.06 -1.62 2.05
CA ARG A 84 -1.19 -0.25 2.57
C ARG A 84 -1.62 -0.21 4.04
N GLY A 85 -1.64 -1.37 4.72
CA GLY A 85 -2.01 -1.48 6.11
C GLY A 85 -1.01 -0.78 7.04
N SER A 86 -1.50 -0.34 8.18
CA SER A 86 -0.72 0.41 9.16
C SER A 86 0.53 -0.34 9.64
N PHE A 87 0.47 -1.68 9.76
CA PHE A 87 1.62 -2.49 10.18
C PHE A 87 2.75 -2.48 9.15
N HIS A 88 2.44 -2.43 7.85
CA HIS A 88 3.46 -2.36 6.81
C HIS A 88 4.36 -1.12 7.01
N HIS A 89 3.77 0.03 7.27
CA HIS A 89 4.50 1.29 7.48
C HIS A 89 5.08 1.39 8.89
N ALA A 90 4.28 1.17 9.93
CA ALA A 90 4.72 1.34 11.30
C ALA A 90 5.75 0.29 11.72
N GLY A 91 5.60 -0.95 11.27
CA GLY A 91 6.58 -2.02 11.51
C GLY A 91 7.92 -1.79 10.82
N ALA A 92 7.94 -1.03 9.71
CA ALA A 92 9.17 -0.68 9.01
C ALA A 92 10.13 0.16 9.87
N ALA A 93 9.63 0.87 10.89
CA ALA A 93 10.46 1.61 11.85
C ALA A 93 11.49 0.73 12.58
N PHE A 94 11.25 -0.57 12.66
CA PHE A 94 12.14 -1.53 13.33
C PHE A 94 13.12 -2.22 12.36
N GLN A 95 12.96 -2.06 11.05
CA GLN A 95 13.85 -2.69 10.05
C GLN A 95 15.32 -2.35 10.23
N PRO A 96 15.73 -1.12 10.59
CA PRO A 96 17.15 -0.82 10.81
C PRO A 96 17.78 -1.70 11.89
N LEU A 97 17.05 -2.03 12.97
CA LEU A 97 17.53 -2.94 14.01
C LEU A 97 17.64 -4.38 13.49
N TRP A 98 16.61 -4.84 12.75
CA TRP A 98 16.61 -6.20 12.19
C TRP A 98 17.79 -6.39 11.24
N TRP A 99 17.99 -5.46 10.34
CA TRP A 99 19.04 -5.56 9.33
C TRP A 99 20.43 -5.35 9.93
N ALA A 100 20.59 -4.52 10.97
CA ALA A 100 21.84 -4.39 11.70
C ALA A 100 22.18 -5.65 12.53
N ALA A 101 21.16 -6.39 13.00
CA ALA A 101 21.37 -7.64 13.71
C ALA A 101 21.80 -8.80 12.79
N ALA A 102 21.40 -8.80 11.52
CA ALA A 102 21.69 -9.90 10.60
C ALA A 102 23.21 -10.20 10.42
N PRO A 103 24.09 -9.22 10.19
CA PRO A 103 25.55 -9.48 10.13
C PRO A 103 26.10 -10.08 11.42
N LEU A 104 25.64 -9.62 12.60
CA LEU A 104 26.06 -10.15 13.89
C LEU A 104 25.67 -11.63 14.05
N GLY A 105 24.48 -12.00 13.57
CA GLY A 105 24.03 -13.38 13.57
C GLY A 105 24.82 -14.26 12.60
N LEU A 106 25.18 -13.74 11.44
CA LEU A 106 26.03 -14.45 10.50
C LEU A 106 27.43 -14.68 11.08
N GLU A 107 28.04 -13.67 11.70
CA GLU A 107 29.33 -13.80 12.39
C GLU A 107 29.28 -14.85 13.50
N ALA A 108 28.23 -14.85 14.32
CA ALA A 108 28.03 -15.84 15.36
C ALA A 108 27.95 -17.27 14.80
N LEU A 109 27.24 -17.45 13.68
CA LEU A 109 27.12 -18.73 13.00
C LEU A 109 28.46 -19.19 12.43
N ILE A 110 29.25 -18.29 11.82
CA ILE A 110 30.58 -18.60 11.29
C ILE A 110 31.54 -18.98 12.43
N ALA A 111 31.53 -18.25 13.55
CA ALA A 111 32.32 -18.55 14.72
C ALA A 111 31.97 -19.94 15.26
N TRP A 112 30.70 -20.24 15.42
CA TRP A 112 30.23 -21.56 15.86
C TRP A 112 30.65 -22.71 14.93
N ALA A 113 30.61 -22.50 13.61
CA ALA A 113 31.02 -23.48 12.62
C ALA A 113 32.56 -23.70 12.63
N ARG A 114 33.35 -22.63 12.85
CA ARG A 114 34.82 -22.72 13.01
C ARG A 114 35.21 -23.53 14.23
N GLU A 115 34.56 -23.31 15.38
CA GLU A 115 34.83 -24.10 16.60
C GLU A 115 34.60 -25.59 16.39
N ARG A 116 33.72 -25.97 15.47
CA ARG A 116 33.46 -27.37 15.07
C ARG A 116 34.36 -27.89 13.92
N GLY A 117 35.36 -27.09 13.53
CA GLY A 117 36.32 -27.49 12.50
C GLY A 117 35.77 -27.53 11.06
N GLN A 118 34.56 -26.97 10.83
CA GLN A 118 33.95 -26.97 9.50
C GLN A 118 34.63 -25.99 8.53
N PHE A 119 35.18 -24.88 9.04
CA PHE A 119 35.91 -23.90 8.24
C PHE A 119 37.25 -23.57 8.86
N LYS A 120 38.34 -23.80 8.12
CA LYS A 120 39.71 -23.40 8.48
C LYS A 120 40.15 -22.12 7.77
N ASP A 121 39.41 -21.72 6.73
CA ASP A 121 39.77 -20.58 5.89
C ASP A 121 39.44 -19.25 6.58
N GLN A 122 40.46 -18.37 6.57
CA GLN A 122 40.34 -17.01 7.10
C GLN A 122 39.40 -16.13 6.26
N PHE A 123 39.14 -16.47 4.99
CA PHE A 123 38.27 -15.73 4.08
C PHE A 123 36.81 -16.11 4.21
N ALA A 124 36.46 -17.13 5.00
CA ALA A 124 35.04 -17.54 5.15
C ALA A 124 34.08 -16.39 5.52
N PRO A 125 34.40 -15.49 6.47
CA PRO A 125 33.53 -14.37 6.75
C PRO A 125 33.25 -13.47 5.53
N LEU A 126 34.31 -13.12 4.80
CA LEU A 126 34.21 -12.29 3.60
C LEU A 126 33.29 -12.93 2.56
N VAL A 127 33.50 -14.24 2.30
CA VAL A 127 32.69 -14.98 1.33
C VAL A 127 31.23 -15.00 1.74
N PHE A 128 30.92 -15.36 3.00
CA PHE A 128 29.54 -15.45 3.46
C PHE A 128 28.83 -14.08 3.50
N HIS A 129 29.51 -13.01 3.91
CA HIS A 129 28.93 -11.66 3.84
C HIS A 129 28.71 -11.23 2.40
N THR A 130 29.66 -11.49 1.50
CA THR A 130 29.49 -11.16 0.08
C THR A 130 28.31 -11.90 -0.53
N VAL A 131 28.16 -13.21 -0.27
CA VAL A 131 27.02 -14.00 -0.74
C VAL A 131 25.72 -13.44 -0.20
N LEU A 132 25.65 -13.11 1.09
CA LEU A 132 24.46 -12.53 1.69
C LEU A 132 24.07 -11.20 1.05
N ILE A 133 25.04 -10.31 0.81
CA ILE A 133 24.82 -9.02 0.14
C ILE A 133 24.31 -9.23 -1.29
N VAL A 134 24.93 -10.13 -2.05
CA VAL A 134 24.50 -10.44 -3.43
C VAL A 134 23.09 -11.00 -3.45
N LEU A 135 22.75 -11.91 -2.54
CA LEU A 135 21.40 -12.45 -2.43
C LEU A 135 20.38 -11.37 -2.06
N MET A 136 20.70 -10.46 -1.12
CA MET A 136 19.82 -9.34 -0.78
C MET A 136 19.63 -8.38 -1.93
N PHE A 137 20.70 -8.09 -2.66
CA PHE A 137 20.61 -7.24 -3.85
C PHE A 137 19.72 -7.88 -4.93
N ALA A 138 19.95 -9.15 -5.25
CA ALA A 138 19.13 -9.88 -6.23
C ALA A 138 17.66 -9.94 -5.81
N PHE A 139 17.39 -10.18 -4.51
CA PHE A 139 16.03 -10.18 -3.97
C PHE A 139 15.38 -8.80 -4.06
N THR A 140 16.12 -7.73 -3.76
CA THR A 140 15.63 -6.36 -3.90
C THR A 140 15.28 -6.04 -5.36
N VAL A 141 16.16 -6.36 -6.30
CA VAL A 141 15.90 -6.19 -7.75
C VAL A 141 14.65 -6.96 -8.17
N TYR A 142 14.53 -8.22 -7.74
CA TYR A 142 13.34 -9.04 -8.01
C TYR A 142 12.05 -8.40 -7.46
N LEU A 143 12.06 -7.88 -6.22
CA LEU A 143 10.89 -7.23 -5.63
C LEU A 143 10.56 -5.90 -6.32
N VAL A 144 11.56 -5.13 -6.72
CA VAL A 144 11.36 -3.88 -7.48
C VAL A 144 10.75 -4.18 -8.84
N ASP A 145 11.26 -5.17 -9.55
CA ASP A 145 10.68 -5.61 -10.81
C ASP A 145 9.23 -6.06 -10.62
N LEU A 146 8.99 -6.97 -9.70
CA LEU A 146 7.67 -7.56 -9.45
C LEU A 146 6.62 -6.52 -9.01
N ARG A 147 7.00 -5.53 -8.20
CA ARG A 147 6.05 -4.60 -7.56
C ARG A 147 5.98 -3.21 -8.18
N ILE A 148 6.96 -2.83 -8.95
CA ILE A 148 7.08 -1.49 -9.53
C ILE A 148 7.07 -1.56 -11.04
N VAL A 149 8.00 -2.33 -11.63
CA VAL A 149 8.17 -2.35 -13.08
C VAL A 149 7.06 -3.17 -13.74
N SER A 150 6.90 -4.44 -13.32
CA SER A 150 5.93 -5.36 -13.93
C SER A 150 4.47 -5.02 -13.63
N THR A 151 4.18 -4.32 -12.53
CA THR A 151 2.82 -3.87 -12.19
C THR A 151 2.42 -2.57 -12.87
N GLY A 152 3.35 -1.94 -13.63
CA GLY A 152 3.06 -0.70 -14.33
C GLY A 152 2.74 0.46 -13.38
N TRP A 153 3.50 0.64 -12.31
CA TRP A 153 3.29 1.76 -11.37
C TRP A 153 3.20 3.13 -12.06
N ALA A 154 3.83 3.29 -13.22
CA ALA A 154 3.76 4.50 -14.04
C ALA A 154 2.46 4.60 -14.88
N GLN A 155 1.57 3.58 -14.88
CA GLN A 155 0.36 3.62 -15.70
C GLN A 155 -0.61 4.72 -15.26
N ASP A 156 -0.79 4.93 -13.94
CA ASP A 156 -1.63 6.02 -13.43
C ASP A 156 -1.13 7.38 -13.95
N ASP A 157 0.19 7.58 -14.01
CA ASP A 157 0.81 8.81 -14.53
C ASP A 157 0.51 9.02 -16.03
N LEU A 158 0.56 7.95 -16.82
CA LEU A 158 0.21 8.00 -18.26
C LEU A 158 -1.28 8.30 -18.44
N ILE A 159 -2.17 7.62 -17.71
CA ILE A 159 -3.61 7.85 -17.76
C ILE A 159 -3.92 9.34 -17.45
N TYR A 160 -3.28 9.90 -16.43
CA TYR A 160 -3.51 11.31 -16.07
C TYR A 160 -3.03 12.28 -17.13
N ALA A 161 -1.97 11.97 -17.86
CA ALA A 161 -1.53 12.76 -18.99
C ALA A 161 -2.57 12.77 -20.13
N THR A 162 -3.05 11.59 -20.52
CA THR A 162 -4.04 11.46 -21.59
C THR A 162 -5.41 12.02 -21.20
N VAL A 163 -5.80 11.91 -19.93
CA VAL A 163 -7.00 12.58 -19.39
C VAL A 163 -6.87 14.10 -19.51
N GLU A 164 -5.72 14.68 -19.16
CA GLU A 164 -5.51 16.12 -19.23
C GLU A 164 -5.49 16.63 -20.70
N GLU A 165 -4.88 15.89 -21.61
CA GLU A 165 -4.96 16.17 -23.04
C GLU A 165 -6.41 16.20 -23.52
N LYS A 166 -7.21 15.21 -23.10
CA LYS A 166 -8.63 15.14 -23.44
C LYS A 166 -9.44 16.28 -22.87
N PHE A 167 -9.15 16.74 -21.65
CA PHE A 167 -9.77 17.91 -21.08
C PHE A 167 -9.43 19.18 -21.86
N GLN A 168 -8.19 19.36 -22.28
CA GLN A 168 -7.78 20.49 -23.09
C GLN A 168 -8.46 20.50 -24.47
N GLU A 169 -8.58 19.32 -25.12
CA GLU A 169 -9.31 19.16 -26.38
C GLU A 169 -10.79 19.57 -26.25
N ASN A 170 -11.40 19.34 -25.10
CA ASN A 170 -12.79 19.72 -24.80
C ASN A 170 -12.90 21.17 -24.30
N GLY A 171 -11.82 21.95 -24.28
CA GLY A 171 -11.82 23.35 -23.85
C GLY A 171 -11.97 23.56 -22.34
N ILE A 172 -11.69 22.51 -21.54
CA ILE A 172 -11.81 22.56 -20.07
C ILE A 172 -10.61 23.32 -19.49
N GLY A 173 -10.90 24.35 -18.72
CA GLY A 173 -9.91 25.27 -18.17
C GLY A 173 -9.02 24.63 -17.10
N PRO A 174 -7.77 25.08 -16.92
CA PRO A 174 -6.84 24.50 -15.94
C PRO A 174 -7.25 24.76 -14.47
N MET A 175 -8.20 25.66 -14.24
CA MET A 175 -8.69 26.00 -12.89
C MET A 175 -9.90 25.20 -12.49
N ASP A 176 -10.49 24.42 -13.42
CA ASP A 176 -11.65 23.60 -13.14
C ASP A 176 -11.25 22.41 -12.25
N VAL A 177 -11.99 22.20 -11.18
CA VAL A 177 -11.73 21.16 -10.19
C VAL A 177 -12.25 19.82 -10.67
N VAL A 178 -11.47 18.77 -10.53
CA VAL A 178 -11.79 17.41 -10.94
C VAL A 178 -11.86 16.44 -9.76
N ILE A 179 -12.78 15.49 -9.82
CA ILE A 179 -12.84 14.35 -8.90
C ILE A 179 -12.07 13.19 -9.54
N VAL A 180 -11.05 12.68 -8.85
CA VAL A 180 -10.18 11.58 -9.30
C VAL A 180 -9.89 10.60 -8.17
N ARG A 181 -9.41 9.42 -8.50
CA ARG A 181 -9.04 8.40 -7.50
C ARG A 181 -7.78 8.76 -6.70
N ASN A 182 -6.79 9.40 -7.32
CA ASN A 182 -5.52 9.76 -6.68
C ASN A 182 -5.22 11.25 -6.90
N PRO A 183 -5.83 12.16 -6.14
CA PRO A 183 -5.64 13.60 -6.32
C PRO A 183 -4.19 14.07 -6.23
N PRO A 184 -3.36 13.59 -5.27
CA PRO A 184 -1.95 13.99 -5.24
C PRO A 184 -1.19 13.61 -6.51
N GLY A 185 -1.39 12.39 -7.02
CA GLY A 185 -0.76 11.92 -8.25
C GLY A 185 -1.22 12.74 -9.47
N TYR A 186 -2.52 12.99 -9.55
CA TYR A 186 -3.10 13.81 -10.61
C TYR A 186 -2.54 15.24 -10.60
N TYR A 187 -2.50 15.88 -9.43
CA TYR A 187 -1.94 17.23 -9.29
C TYR A 187 -0.46 17.30 -9.66
N VAL A 188 0.34 16.33 -9.21
CA VAL A 188 1.79 16.31 -9.54
C VAL A 188 1.99 16.19 -11.05
N ARG A 189 1.13 15.43 -11.74
CA ARG A 189 1.24 15.22 -13.18
C ARG A 189 0.74 16.40 -14.02
N THR A 190 -0.38 17.01 -13.60
CA THR A 190 -1.14 17.95 -14.44
C THR A 190 -1.14 19.39 -13.92
N GLY A 191 -0.85 19.61 -12.64
CA GLY A 191 -1.01 20.90 -11.95
C GLY A 191 -2.45 21.30 -11.66
N ARG A 192 -3.46 20.52 -12.08
CA ARG A 192 -4.88 20.78 -11.89
C ARG A 192 -5.32 20.41 -10.47
N SER A 193 -6.14 21.24 -9.86
CA SER A 193 -6.76 20.96 -8.57
C SER A 193 -7.70 19.74 -8.67
N ALA A 194 -7.52 18.80 -7.76
CA ALA A 194 -8.30 17.57 -7.74
C ALA A 194 -8.73 17.20 -6.33
N ILE A 195 -9.87 16.53 -6.21
CA ILE A 195 -10.41 15.98 -4.97
C ILE A 195 -10.59 14.48 -5.08
N LEU A 196 -10.58 13.81 -3.94
CA LEU A 196 -10.70 12.35 -3.88
C LEU A 196 -12.11 11.90 -4.28
N LEU A 197 -12.19 10.91 -5.16
CA LEU A 197 -13.45 10.21 -5.45
C LEU A 197 -14.00 9.63 -4.13
N PRO A 198 -15.19 10.07 -3.70
CA PRO A 198 -15.78 9.59 -2.45
C PRO A 198 -16.24 8.12 -2.59
N TYR A 199 -16.25 7.42 -1.46
CA TYR A 199 -16.96 6.15 -1.37
C TYR A 199 -18.46 6.41 -1.27
N GLY A 200 -19.24 5.74 -2.10
CA GLY A 200 -20.68 5.85 -2.12
C GLY A 200 -21.24 5.81 -3.54
N ASP A 201 -22.49 6.18 -3.65
CA ASP A 201 -23.24 6.21 -4.90
C ASP A 201 -23.05 7.53 -5.69
N GLU A 202 -23.72 7.62 -6.81
CA GLU A 202 -23.74 8.81 -7.67
C GLU A 202 -24.19 10.07 -6.93
N SER A 203 -25.15 9.93 -5.99
CA SER A 203 -25.67 11.07 -5.20
C SER A 203 -24.61 11.61 -4.25
N THR A 204 -23.75 10.74 -3.71
CA THR A 204 -22.61 11.09 -2.88
C THR A 204 -21.57 11.86 -3.69
N VAL A 205 -21.26 11.41 -4.92
CA VAL A 205 -20.35 12.12 -5.82
C VAL A 205 -20.85 13.52 -6.13
N LEU A 206 -22.13 13.68 -6.47
CA LEU A 206 -22.73 14.98 -6.76
C LEU A 206 -22.73 15.91 -5.54
N SER A 207 -22.99 15.39 -4.35
CA SER A 207 -22.94 16.17 -3.10
C SER A 207 -21.54 16.69 -2.79
N VAL A 208 -20.53 15.87 -3.01
CA VAL A 208 -19.11 16.25 -2.86
C VAL A 208 -18.72 17.26 -3.93
N ALA A 209 -19.16 17.05 -5.16
CA ALA A 209 -18.93 17.98 -6.27
C ALA A 209 -19.48 19.38 -5.98
N ASP A 210 -20.73 19.46 -5.48
CA ASP A 210 -21.36 20.73 -5.09
C ASP A 210 -20.58 21.43 -3.97
N TYR A 211 -20.17 20.67 -2.94
CA TYR A 211 -19.44 21.21 -1.80
C TYR A 211 -18.06 21.81 -2.19
N TYR A 212 -17.32 21.12 -3.07
CA TYR A 212 -15.99 21.53 -3.48
C TYR A 212 -15.94 22.28 -4.82
N SER A 213 -17.12 22.55 -5.41
CA SER A 213 -17.25 23.17 -6.74
C SER A 213 -16.50 22.41 -7.83
N ALA A 214 -16.50 21.06 -7.74
CA ALA A 214 -15.91 20.21 -8.76
C ALA A 214 -16.88 20.05 -9.93
N GLN A 215 -16.36 20.26 -11.15
CA GLN A 215 -17.19 20.21 -12.36
C GLN A 215 -17.00 18.92 -13.14
N TYR A 216 -15.93 18.18 -12.87
CA TYR A 216 -15.60 16.99 -13.66
C TYR A 216 -15.30 15.81 -12.78
N LEU A 217 -15.57 14.60 -13.32
CA LEU A 217 -15.25 13.32 -12.72
C LEU A 217 -14.42 12.50 -13.71
N VAL A 218 -13.35 11.92 -13.22
CA VAL A 218 -12.59 10.87 -13.91
C VAL A 218 -12.82 9.56 -13.17
N LEU A 219 -13.48 8.62 -13.84
CA LEU A 219 -13.80 7.30 -13.30
C LEU A 219 -12.90 6.25 -13.96
N GLU A 220 -11.84 5.87 -13.26
CA GLU A 220 -10.85 4.91 -13.73
C GLU A 220 -11.34 3.47 -13.56
N LYS A 221 -11.00 2.58 -14.51
CA LYS A 221 -11.27 1.16 -14.39
C LYS A 221 -10.53 0.56 -13.21
N THR A 222 -11.24 0.10 -12.20
CA THR A 222 -10.68 -0.56 -11.02
C THR A 222 -11.43 -1.85 -10.70
N ASN A 223 -10.80 -2.74 -9.91
CA ASN A 223 -11.44 -4.00 -9.48
C ASN A 223 -12.62 -3.80 -8.52
N SER A 224 -12.85 -2.57 -8.04
CA SER A 224 -13.96 -2.24 -7.14
C SER A 224 -14.34 -0.78 -7.31
N LEU A 225 -15.33 -0.52 -8.17
CA LEU A 225 -15.98 0.78 -8.32
C LEU A 225 -17.15 0.95 -7.33
N GLY A 226 -17.50 -0.13 -6.59
CA GLY A 226 -18.63 -0.13 -5.67
C GLY A 226 -19.94 0.26 -6.36
N ASP A 227 -20.65 1.19 -5.77
CA ASP A 227 -21.97 1.65 -6.27
C ASP A 227 -21.88 2.48 -7.57
N LEU A 228 -20.64 2.79 -8.04
CA LEU A 228 -20.40 3.49 -9.31
C LEU A 228 -20.15 2.52 -10.49
N GLN A 229 -20.25 1.21 -10.26
CA GLN A 229 -20.03 0.22 -11.31
C GLN A 229 -21.00 0.41 -12.48
N ASP A 230 -22.28 0.66 -12.17
CA ASP A 230 -23.31 0.86 -13.20
C ASP A 230 -23.04 2.11 -14.04
N LEU A 231 -22.55 3.20 -13.44
CA LEU A 231 -22.14 4.41 -14.15
C LEU A 231 -20.96 4.14 -15.09
N TYR A 232 -20.00 3.29 -14.68
CA TYR A 232 -18.88 2.91 -15.52
C TYR A 232 -19.30 2.02 -16.70
N GLU A 233 -20.20 1.04 -16.46
CA GLU A 233 -20.67 0.12 -17.50
C GLU A 233 -21.68 0.78 -18.47
N ASN A 234 -22.45 1.75 -17.99
CA ASN A 234 -23.43 2.49 -18.78
C ASN A 234 -23.20 4.01 -18.65
N PRO A 235 -22.20 4.57 -19.35
CA PRO A 235 -21.76 5.96 -19.18
C PRO A 235 -22.83 7.01 -19.45
N ASN A 236 -23.87 6.70 -20.21
CA ASN A 236 -24.96 7.60 -20.54
C ASN A 236 -26.23 7.33 -19.70
N GLY A 237 -26.15 6.48 -18.68
CA GLY A 237 -27.28 6.04 -17.88
C GLY A 237 -27.85 7.11 -16.95
N ASN A 238 -27.04 8.11 -16.56
CA ASN A 238 -27.48 9.18 -15.66
C ASN A 238 -27.25 10.57 -16.28
N PRO A 239 -28.28 11.36 -16.49
CA PRO A 239 -28.19 12.70 -17.10
C PRO A 239 -27.41 13.72 -16.25
N SER A 240 -27.20 13.47 -14.97
CA SER A 240 -26.37 14.32 -14.10
C SER A 240 -24.86 14.14 -14.36
N PHE A 241 -24.48 13.09 -15.12
CA PHE A 241 -23.11 12.78 -15.51
C PHE A 241 -23.03 12.85 -17.05
N ALA A 242 -22.80 14.03 -17.60
CA ALA A 242 -22.66 14.19 -19.04
C ALA A 242 -21.33 13.57 -19.51
N TYR A 243 -21.41 12.45 -20.22
CA TYR A 243 -20.27 11.69 -20.70
C TYR A 243 -19.47 12.46 -21.76
N LEU A 244 -18.16 12.65 -21.53
CA LEU A 244 -17.27 13.37 -22.42
C LEU A 244 -16.38 12.44 -23.27
N GLY A 245 -16.35 11.16 -22.92
CA GLY A 245 -15.55 10.16 -23.62
C GLY A 245 -14.69 9.32 -22.70
N GLU A 246 -13.92 8.42 -23.32
CA GLU A 246 -13.00 7.51 -22.65
C GLU A 246 -11.57 7.74 -23.14
N THR A 247 -10.60 7.56 -22.24
CA THR A 247 -9.18 7.49 -22.59
C THR A 247 -8.48 6.53 -21.63
N ASP A 248 -7.73 5.56 -22.17
CA ASP A 248 -6.96 4.54 -21.45
C ASP A 248 -7.75 3.83 -20.32
N GLY A 249 -9.05 3.57 -20.54
CA GLY A 249 -9.94 2.94 -19.56
C GLY A 249 -10.43 3.89 -18.45
N ALA A 250 -10.22 5.18 -18.57
CA ALA A 250 -10.82 6.20 -17.74
C ALA A 250 -11.98 6.89 -18.45
N HIS A 251 -13.15 6.88 -17.83
CA HIS A 251 -14.34 7.60 -18.30
C HIS A 251 -14.35 9.01 -17.74
N LEU A 252 -14.62 10.00 -18.60
CA LEU A 252 -14.66 11.40 -18.25
C LEU A 252 -16.10 11.89 -18.28
N TYR A 253 -16.48 12.62 -17.23
CA TYR A 253 -17.83 13.19 -17.12
C TYR A 253 -17.76 14.67 -16.74
N HIS A 254 -18.66 15.43 -17.31
CA HIS A 254 -19.03 16.75 -16.79
C HIS A 254 -20.22 16.57 -15.82
N LEU A 255 -20.07 17.07 -14.60
CA LEU A 255 -21.09 16.99 -13.56
C LEU A 255 -22.10 18.12 -13.76
N VAL A 256 -23.30 17.75 -14.16
CA VAL A 256 -24.40 18.71 -14.36
C VAL A 256 -25.02 18.99 -13.00
N ALA A 257 -24.78 20.20 -12.48
CA ALA A 257 -25.43 20.63 -11.23
C ALA A 257 -26.95 20.49 -11.38
N ALA A 258 -27.57 19.78 -10.44
CA ALA A 258 -29.03 19.78 -10.38
C ALA A 258 -29.48 21.24 -10.28
N SER A 259 -30.23 21.71 -11.26
CA SER A 259 -30.81 23.07 -11.22
C SER A 259 -31.59 23.25 -9.92
N ARG A 260 -31.06 24.08 -9.02
CA ARG A 260 -31.74 24.48 -7.78
C ARG A 260 -32.98 25.27 -8.10
#